data_9d69da8252785e235770ccfc3cd072cc
#
_entry.id   9d69da8252785e235770ccfc3cd072cc
#
_cell.length_a   1.000
_cell.length_b   1.000
_cell.length_c   1.000
_cell.angle_alpha   90.00
_cell.angle_beta   90.00
_cell.angle_gamma   90.00
#
_symmetry.space_group_name_H-M   'P 1'
#
loop_
_entity.id
_entity.type
_entity.pdbx_description
1 polymer ?
#
loop_
_entity_poly.entity_id
_entity_poly.type
_entity_poly.pdbx_seq_one_letter_code
_entity_poly.pdbx_strand_id
1 'polypeptide(L)'
;MNNGKERVKLSKAIEKMNLVNLTPQIDVSGIWLNLPDVNRPALQLTGFYDQFDNDRLQIIGNVEHAYLASLSEQERYERYMQLLSSNIPCIIFCRSIKPEPKIIELAVKYQIPLLMTDQATSSFTAEVIRWLKVQLAPCIVIHGVLVDVYGVGVLITGESGIGKSEAALELIKRGHRLVTDDAVEIRKVSDETLVGSAPGVTKYFIELRGIGIIDVKTLFGVESVKETQEIDMVIKLEDWNKDREYDRLGLEEEYIEYLGNKVVCHTLPVRPGRNLAVIVESAAVNHRQKMMGYNAAKELYRRVQENLMRGGEDDDE
;
A
#
# COMPACT_ATOMS: atom_id res chain seq x y z
N MET A 1 13.61 9.96 12.88
CA MET A 1 12.43 10.12 12.00
C MET A 1 12.93 10.65 10.67
N ASN A 2 12.95 9.82 9.65
CA ASN A 2 13.51 10.17 8.35
C ASN A 2 12.43 10.91 7.55
N ASN A 3 12.47 12.24 7.54
CA ASN A 3 11.61 13.10 6.71
C ASN A 3 12.09 13.14 5.24
N GLY A 4 12.58 12.03 4.71
CA GLY A 4 12.88 11.91 3.29
C GLY A 4 11.58 11.71 2.51
N LYS A 5 11.29 12.60 1.55
CA LYS A 5 10.23 12.34 0.57
C LYS A 5 10.46 10.96 -0.03
N GLU A 6 9.45 10.10 0.02
CA GLU A 6 9.49 8.80 -0.64
C GLU A 6 9.79 8.99 -2.13
N ARG A 7 10.64 8.15 -2.67
CA ARG A 7 11.06 8.20 -4.07
C ARG A 7 11.21 6.80 -4.64
N VAL A 8 10.94 6.62 -5.91
CA VAL A 8 11.03 5.33 -6.59
C VAL A 8 11.95 5.42 -7.81
N LYS A 9 12.76 4.40 -8.05
CA LYS A 9 13.65 4.35 -9.21
C LYS A 9 12.85 4.18 -10.51
N LEU A 10 13.24 4.88 -11.57
CA LEU A 10 12.67 4.72 -12.90
C LEU A 10 12.80 3.27 -13.41
N SER A 11 13.89 2.57 -13.07
CA SER A 11 14.08 1.15 -13.42
C SER A 11 12.94 0.25 -12.89
N LYS A 12 12.39 0.52 -11.71
CA LYS A 12 11.22 -0.21 -11.18
C LYS A 12 9.95 0.07 -11.98
N ALA A 13 9.77 1.31 -12.47
CA ALA A 13 8.65 1.64 -13.34
C ALA A 13 8.75 0.92 -14.69
N ILE A 14 9.95 0.88 -15.27
CA ILE A 14 10.23 0.16 -16.53
C ILE A 14 9.85 -1.32 -16.38
N GLU A 15 10.31 -1.98 -15.35
CA GLU A 15 10.02 -3.39 -15.07
C GLU A 15 8.52 -3.63 -14.83
N LYS A 16 7.92 -2.85 -13.92
CA LYS A 16 6.51 -3.02 -13.51
C LYS A 16 5.52 -2.81 -14.65
N MET A 17 5.80 -1.84 -15.53
CA MET A 17 4.92 -1.45 -16.64
C MET A 17 5.34 -2.12 -17.97
N ASN A 18 6.33 -3.01 -17.96
CA ASN A 18 6.88 -3.66 -19.15
C ASN A 18 7.24 -2.65 -20.27
N LEU A 19 7.91 -1.54 -19.90
CA LEU A 19 8.27 -0.50 -20.85
C LEU A 19 9.46 -0.92 -21.70
N VAL A 20 9.36 -0.68 -23.01
CA VAL A 20 10.49 -0.86 -23.94
C VAL A 20 11.39 0.36 -23.84
N ASN A 21 12.67 0.16 -23.54
CA ASN A 21 13.67 1.23 -23.51
C ASN A 21 14.18 1.49 -24.92
N LEU A 22 13.92 2.68 -25.46
CA LEU A 22 14.37 3.12 -26.80
C LEU A 22 15.78 3.74 -26.78
N THR A 23 16.32 4.02 -25.60
CA THR A 23 17.66 4.61 -25.36
C THR A 23 18.48 3.75 -24.40
N PRO A 24 18.79 2.49 -24.74
CA PRO A 24 19.44 1.54 -23.80
C PRO A 24 20.86 1.96 -23.37
N GLN A 25 21.46 2.91 -24.06
CA GLN A 25 22.78 3.49 -23.73
C GLN A 25 22.73 4.50 -22.58
N ILE A 26 21.52 4.91 -22.13
CA ILE A 26 21.36 5.80 -20.97
C ILE A 26 21.17 4.94 -19.71
N ASP A 27 21.99 5.17 -18.68
CA ASP A 27 21.83 4.53 -17.40
C ASP A 27 20.60 5.09 -16.63
N VAL A 28 19.58 4.27 -16.48
CA VAL A 28 18.34 4.62 -15.77
C VAL A 28 18.41 4.32 -14.25
N SER A 29 19.49 3.71 -13.76
CA SER A 29 19.61 3.28 -12.36
C SER A 29 19.68 4.43 -11.36
N GLY A 30 20.18 5.58 -11.82
CA GLY A 30 20.31 6.82 -11.05
C GLY A 30 19.11 7.74 -11.11
N ILE A 31 18.08 7.44 -11.91
CA ILE A 31 16.91 8.31 -12.11
C ILE A 31 15.81 7.95 -11.11
N TRP A 32 15.33 8.99 -10.40
CA TRP A 32 14.31 8.86 -9.37
C TRP A 32 13.05 9.62 -9.74
N LEU A 33 11.90 9.03 -9.46
CA LEU A 33 10.58 9.64 -9.57
C LEU A 33 10.15 10.05 -8.16
N ASN A 34 9.76 11.32 -8.01
CA ASN A 34 9.44 11.94 -6.72
C ASN A 34 7.97 12.39 -6.62
N LEU A 35 7.25 12.40 -7.75
CA LEU A 35 5.87 12.86 -7.85
C LEU A 35 4.98 11.75 -8.40
N PRO A 36 3.77 11.58 -7.86
CA PRO A 36 2.82 10.60 -8.36
C PRO A 36 2.11 11.06 -9.64
N ASP A 37 2.17 12.36 -9.93
CA ASP A 37 1.51 12.95 -11.08
C ASP A 37 2.37 12.82 -12.34
N VAL A 38 1.71 12.75 -13.47
CA VAL A 38 2.33 12.73 -14.80
C VAL A 38 1.95 13.98 -15.56
N ASN A 39 2.72 14.31 -16.60
CA ASN A 39 2.40 15.39 -17.51
C ASN A 39 2.22 14.89 -18.94
N ARG A 40 1.27 15.49 -19.65
CA ARG A 40 1.15 15.40 -21.10
C ARG A 40 1.66 16.72 -21.66
N PRO A 41 2.83 16.78 -22.33
CA PRO A 41 3.53 18.03 -22.62
C PRO A 41 2.89 18.82 -23.79
N ALA A 42 1.55 18.85 -23.89
CA ALA A 42 0.85 19.49 -25.00
C ALA A 42 1.20 20.98 -25.12
N LEU A 43 1.17 21.74 -24.02
CA LEU A 43 1.53 23.15 -24.01
C LEU A 43 3.04 23.36 -24.21
N GLN A 44 3.87 22.51 -23.63
CA GLN A 44 5.33 22.59 -23.76
C GLN A 44 5.76 22.38 -25.23
N LEU A 45 5.07 21.51 -25.94
CA LEU A 45 5.30 21.30 -27.36
C LEU A 45 4.90 22.51 -28.24
N THR A 46 4.06 23.42 -27.72
CA THR A 46 3.80 24.71 -28.41
C THR A 46 4.80 25.81 -28.04
N GLY A 47 5.68 25.54 -27.05
CA GLY A 47 6.69 26.49 -26.56
C GLY A 47 6.31 27.22 -25.28
N PHE A 48 5.21 26.83 -24.62
CA PHE A 48 4.78 27.44 -23.38
C PHE A 48 5.26 26.62 -22.18
N TYR A 49 6.14 27.20 -21.36
CA TYR A 49 6.76 26.52 -20.20
C TYR A 49 6.44 27.18 -18.85
N ASP A 50 5.61 28.24 -18.81
CA ASP A 50 5.21 28.84 -17.55
C ASP A 50 4.48 27.81 -16.68
N GLN A 51 4.90 27.68 -15.41
CA GLN A 51 4.37 26.69 -14.45
C GLN A 51 4.60 25.22 -14.88
N PHE A 52 5.59 24.96 -15.74
CA PHE A 52 5.94 23.60 -16.12
C PHE A 52 6.65 22.89 -14.95
N ASP A 53 6.03 21.81 -14.50
CA ASP A 53 6.60 20.91 -13.49
C ASP A 53 7.43 19.83 -14.18
N ASN A 54 8.72 20.07 -14.31
CA ASN A 54 9.64 19.18 -15.00
C ASN A 54 9.99 17.89 -14.25
N ASP A 55 9.69 17.80 -12.95
CA ASP A 55 9.89 16.58 -12.16
C ASP A 55 8.87 15.48 -12.50
N ARG A 56 7.82 15.82 -13.25
CA ARG A 56 6.79 14.85 -13.66
C ARG A 56 7.25 13.99 -14.83
N LEU A 57 6.79 12.76 -14.83
CA LEU A 57 6.88 11.80 -15.91
C LEU A 57 6.14 12.37 -17.16
N GLN A 58 6.79 12.42 -18.33
CA GLN A 58 6.18 12.97 -19.53
C GLN A 58 5.58 11.86 -20.39
N ILE A 59 4.32 12.00 -20.83
CA ILE A 59 3.61 11.01 -21.62
C ILE A 59 3.19 11.62 -22.96
N ILE A 60 3.62 11.01 -24.07
CA ILE A 60 3.25 11.38 -25.44
C ILE A 60 2.27 10.32 -25.98
N GLY A 61 1.09 10.78 -26.36
CA GLY A 61 0.06 9.98 -27.02
C GLY A 61 -0.22 10.46 -28.44
N ASN A 62 -1.33 9.98 -29.02
CA ASN A 62 -1.71 10.32 -30.41
C ASN A 62 -1.88 11.83 -30.64
N VAL A 63 -2.41 12.58 -29.67
CA VAL A 63 -2.68 14.02 -29.83
C VAL A 63 -1.37 14.80 -29.96
N GLU A 64 -0.44 14.56 -29.02
CA GLU A 64 0.89 15.18 -29.06
C GLU A 64 1.67 14.77 -30.31
N HIS A 65 1.58 13.48 -30.66
CA HIS A 65 2.24 12.96 -31.86
C HIS A 65 1.67 13.58 -33.13
N ALA A 66 0.36 13.70 -33.28
CA ALA A 66 -0.30 14.32 -34.43
C ALA A 66 0.07 15.80 -34.55
N TYR A 67 0.12 16.52 -33.43
CA TYR A 67 0.58 17.91 -33.43
C TYR A 67 2.03 18.01 -33.91
N LEU A 68 2.93 17.21 -33.36
CA LEU A 68 4.34 17.19 -33.80
C LEU A 68 4.49 16.81 -35.26
N ALA A 69 3.67 15.90 -35.77
CA ALA A 69 3.68 15.52 -37.20
C ALA A 69 3.19 16.65 -38.14
N SER A 70 2.40 17.60 -37.63
CA SER A 70 1.95 18.76 -38.41
C SER A 70 3.00 19.86 -38.53
N LEU A 71 4.06 19.83 -37.72
CA LEU A 71 5.16 20.77 -37.76
C LEU A 71 6.19 20.40 -38.85
N SER A 72 6.93 21.37 -39.32
CA SER A 72 8.13 21.11 -40.13
C SER A 72 9.15 20.30 -39.31
N GLU A 73 10.06 19.61 -40.01
CA GLU A 73 11.13 18.82 -39.34
C GLU A 73 11.96 19.68 -38.38
N GLN A 74 12.29 20.91 -38.81
CA GLN A 74 13.07 21.84 -37.99
C GLN A 74 12.32 22.28 -36.73
N GLU A 75 11.06 22.69 -36.86
CA GLU A 75 10.23 23.09 -35.72
C GLU A 75 10.03 21.93 -34.73
N ARG A 76 9.73 20.73 -35.24
CA ARG A 76 9.59 19.52 -34.43
C ARG A 76 10.85 19.21 -33.62
N TYR A 77 12.02 19.29 -34.27
CA TYR A 77 13.31 19.11 -33.61
C TYR A 77 13.53 20.15 -32.49
N GLU A 78 13.22 21.43 -32.76
CA GLU A 78 13.33 22.50 -31.76
C GLU A 78 12.39 22.27 -30.54
N ARG A 79 11.15 21.79 -30.76
CA ARG A 79 10.23 21.48 -29.70
C ARG A 79 10.72 20.34 -28.81
N TYR A 80 11.23 19.28 -29.41
CA TYR A 80 11.86 18.20 -28.64
C TYR A 80 13.13 18.67 -27.91
N MET A 81 13.94 19.48 -28.53
CA MET A 81 15.13 20.05 -27.90
C MET A 81 14.78 20.86 -26.66
N GLN A 82 13.78 21.73 -26.73
CA GLN A 82 13.30 22.51 -25.59
C GLN A 82 12.78 21.61 -24.46
N LEU A 83 11.97 20.61 -24.78
CA LEU A 83 11.44 19.67 -23.79
C LEU A 83 12.55 18.84 -23.14
N LEU A 84 13.47 18.29 -23.91
CA LEU A 84 14.57 17.47 -23.39
C LEU A 84 15.59 18.30 -22.58
N SER A 85 15.77 19.58 -22.90
CA SER A 85 16.64 20.49 -22.13
C SER A 85 16.04 20.90 -20.77
N SER A 86 14.78 20.61 -20.51
CA SER A 86 14.08 20.99 -19.27
C SER A 86 14.35 20.04 -18.09
N ASN A 87 15.32 19.12 -18.21
CA ASN A 87 15.74 18.18 -17.17
C ASN A 87 14.59 17.31 -16.63
N ILE A 88 13.76 16.79 -17.53
CA ILE A 88 12.65 15.87 -17.20
C ILE A 88 13.18 14.46 -16.89
N PRO A 89 12.48 13.63 -16.09
CA PRO A 89 12.96 12.29 -15.73
C PRO A 89 12.95 11.31 -16.91
N CYS A 90 11.97 11.36 -17.78
CA CYS A 90 11.89 10.57 -19.03
C CYS A 90 10.70 11.00 -19.89
N ILE A 91 10.63 10.48 -21.12
CA ILE A 91 9.45 10.55 -21.98
C ILE A 91 8.96 9.13 -22.28
N ILE A 92 7.65 8.89 -22.12
CA ILE A 92 7.01 7.60 -22.43
C ILE A 92 6.06 7.80 -23.62
N PHE A 93 6.33 7.08 -24.69
CA PHE A 93 5.48 7.04 -25.87
C PHE A 93 4.46 5.91 -25.74
N CYS A 94 3.17 6.25 -25.78
CA CYS A 94 2.08 5.29 -25.77
C CYS A 94 1.72 4.79 -27.18
N ARG A 95 0.94 3.68 -27.24
CA ARG A 95 0.43 3.10 -28.50
C ARG A 95 1.53 2.70 -29.49
N SER A 96 2.66 2.26 -28.99
CA SER A 96 3.83 1.88 -29.81
C SER A 96 4.31 2.99 -30.77
N ILE A 97 4.04 4.26 -30.43
CA ILE A 97 4.57 5.40 -31.16
C ILE A 97 6.10 5.39 -31.07
N LYS A 98 6.77 5.44 -32.21
CA LYS A 98 8.24 5.48 -32.27
C LYS A 98 8.69 6.89 -32.68
N PRO A 99 9.56 7.55 -31.89
CA PRO A 99 10.17 8.80 -32.28
C PRO A 99 11.16 8.57 -33.43
N GLU A 100 11.42 9.61 -34.20
CA GLU A 100 12.41 9.59 -35.27
C GLU A 100 13.82 9.35 -34.71
N PRO A 101 14.74 8.73 -35.50
CA PRO A 101 16.12 8.48 -35.06
C PRO A 101 16.84 9.71 -34.52
N LYS A 102 16.66 10.87 -35.18
CA LYS A 102 17.24 12.16 -34.75
C LYS A 102 16.78 12.58 -33.36
N ILE A 103 15.53 12.23 -32.95
CA ILE A 103 15.01 12.53 -31.63
C ILE A 103 15.61 11.58 -30.57
N ILE A 104 15.86 10.33 -30.96
CA ILE A 104 16.57 9.38 -30.09
C ILE A 104 18.00 9.86 -29.83
N GLU A 105 18.71 10.29 -30.84
CA GLU A 105 20.07 10.87 -30.74
C GLU A 105 20.08 12.12 -29.85
N LEU A 106 19.07 12.98 -30.00
CA LEU A 106 18.89 14.18 -29.19
C LEU A 106 18.65 13.84 -27.74
N ALA A 107 17.81 12.85 -27.44
CA ALA A 107 17.53 12.37 -26.07
C ALA A 107 18.79 11.79 -25.40
N VAL A 108 19.61 11.06 -26.15
CA VAL A 108 20.92 10.57 -25.67
C VAL A 108 21.85 11.73 -25.33
N LYS A 109 21.89 12.77 -26.15
CA LYS A 109 22.70 13.98 -25.88
C LYS A 109 22.28 14.66 -24.57
N TYR A 110 20.99 14.73 -24.27
CA TYR A 110 20.46 15.31 -23.03
C TYR A 110 20.37 14.32 -21.87
N GLN A 111 20.73 13.04 -22.07
CA GLN A 111 20.67 11.98 -21.07
C GLN A 111 19.24 11.77 -20.52
N ILE A 112 18.21 11.96 -21.36
CA ILE A 112 16.80 11.76 -21.01
C ILE A 112 16.30 10.45 -21.63
N PRO A 113 15.92 9.44 -20.82
CA PRO A 113 15.41 8.17 -21.33
C PRO A 113 14.12 8.33 -22.13
N LEU A 114 14.07 7.68 -23.29
CA LEU A 114 12.85 7.48 -24.07
C LEU A 114 12.36 6.05 -23.88
N LEU A 115 11.12 5.93 -23.47
CA LEU A 115 10.46 4.65 -23.19
C LEU A 115 9.21 4.50 -24.05
N MET A 116 8.75 3.27 -24.25
CA MET A 116 7.57 3.01 -25.07
C MET A 116 6.69 1.94 -24.44
N THR A 117 5.37 2.09 -24.60
CA THR A 117 4.35 1.09 -24.29
C THR A 117 3.35 0.96 -25.43
N ASP A 118 2.76 -0.21 -25.62
CA ASP A 118 1.66 -0.47 -26.56
C ASP A 118 0.30 0.00 -26.03
N GLN A 119 0.20 0.27 -24.74
CA GLN A 119 -1.04 0.66 -24.08
C GLN A 119 -1.61 1.98 -24.63
N ALA A 120 -2.95 2.11 -24.53
CA ALA A 120 -3.64 3.38 -24.76
C ALA A 120 -3.22 4.42 -23.71
N THR A 121 -3.05 5.67 -24.13
CA THR A 121 -2.55 6.77 -23.28
C THR A 121 -3.34 6.93 -21.99
N SER A 122 -4.68 6.89 -22.05
CA SER A 122 -5.54 7.03 -20.86
C SER A 122 -5.38 5.87 -19.89
N SER A 123 -5.32 4.64 -20.38
CA SER A 123 -5.14 3.43 -19.56
C SER A 123 -3.77 3.43 -18.89
N PHE A 124 -2.71 3.69 -19.64
CA PHE A 124 -1.36 3.79 -19.12
C PHE A 124 -1.22 4.90 -18.08
N THR A 125 -1.78 6.10 -18.36
CA THR A 125 -1.76 7.23 -17.42
C THR A 125 -2.42 6.86 -16.09
N ALA A 126 -3.59 6.23 -16.12
CA ALA A 126 -4.29 5.82 -14.90
C ALA A 126 -3.49 4.76 -14.12
N GLU A 127 -2.90 3.80 -14.83
CA GLU A 127 -2.11 2.74 -14.22
C GLU A 127 -0.84 3.25 -13.56
N VAL A 128 -0.06 4.09 -14.24
CA VAL A 128 1.20 4.63 -13.72
C VAL A 128 0.96 5.59 -12.55
N ILE A 129 -0.06 6.45 -12.59
CA ILE A 129 -0.43 7.32 -11.47
C ILE A 129 -0.80 6.49 -10.25
N ARG A 130 -1.66 5.48 -10.40
CA ARG A 130 -2.04 4.59 -9.31
C ARG A 130 -0.82 3.90 -8.70
N TRP A 131 0.07 3.38 -9.53
CA TRP A 131 1.28 2.73 -9.06
C TRP A 131 2.23 3.71 -8.34
N LEU A 132 2.47 4.90 -8.91
CA LEU A 132 3.30 5.93 -8.28
C LEU A 132 2.74 6.38 -6.93
N LYS A 133 1.42 6.59 -6.83
CA LYS A 133 0.78 6.93 -5.55
C LYS A 133 1.07 5.90 -4.46
N VAL A 134 1.04 4.62 -4.79
CA VAL A 134 1.37 3.54 -3.84
C VAL A 134 2.86 3.54 -3.50
N GLN A 135 3.75 3.70 -4.49
CA GLN A 135 5.21 3.68 -4.26
C GLN A 135 5.71 4.90 -3.49
N LEU A 136 5.10 6.05 -3.70
CA LEU A 136 5.46 7.32 -3.07
C LEU A 136 4.60 7.64 -1.84
N ALA A 137 3.72 6.72 -1.43
CA ALA A 137 2.91 6.88 -0.23
C ALA A 137 3.78 6.93 1.02
N PRO A 138 3.46 7.78 2.00
CA PRO A 138 4.11 7.76 3.30
C PRO A 138 4.18 6.34 3.86
N CYS A 139 5.35 5.93 4.33
CA CYS A 139 5.62 4.59 4.80
C CYS A 139 6.30 4.60 6.17
N ILE A 140 5.84 3.74 7.06
CA ILE A 140 6.53 3.41 8.32
C ILE A 140 6.74 1.91 8.40
N VAL A 141 7.74 1.50 9.17
CA VAL A 141 7.96 0.09 9.51
C VAL A 141 7.72 -0.06 11.01
N ILE A 142 6.90 -1.01 11.38
CA ILE A 142 6.64 -1.32 12.79
C ILE A 142 6.93 -2.80 13.07
N HIS A 143 7.25 -3.10 14.34
CA HIS A 143 7.38 -4.48 14.79
C HIS A 143 6.01 -5.08 15.07
N GLY A 144 5.68 -6.18 14.38
CA GLY A 144 4.39 -6.85 14.48
C GLY A 144 4.20 -7.93 13.44
N VAL A 145 3.03 -8.53 13.44
CA VAL A 145 2.60 -9.56 12.50
C VAL A 145 1.32 -9.10 11.81
N LEU A 146 1.26 -9.20 10.50
CA LEU A 146 0.05 -8.92 9.73
C LEU A 146 -0.49 -10.20 9.11
N VAL A 147 -1.75 -10.50 9.42
CA VAL A 147 -2.49 -11.66 8.88
C VAL A 147 -3.82 -11.21 8.27
N ASP A 148 -4.23 -11.91 7.24
CA ASP A 148 -5.56 -11.80 6.64
C ASP A 148 -6.45 -12.88 7.26
N VAL A 149 -7.41 -12.47 8.08
CA VAL A 149 -8.34 -13.34 8.78
C VAL A 149 -9.74 -13.16 8.19
N TYR A 150 -10.18 -14.09 7.37
CA TYR A 150 -11.46 -14.02 6.63
C TYR A 150 -11.64 -12.76 5.78
N GLY A 151 -10.54 -12.19 5.25
CA GLY A 151 -10.56 -10.95 4.48
C GLY A 151 -10.38 -9.68 5.33
N VAL A 152 -10.34 -9.79 6.66
CA VAL A 152 -10.01 -8.69 7.58
C VAL A 152 -8.51 -8.67 7.84
N GLY A 153 -7.86 -7.54 7.61
CA GLY A 153 -6.44 -7.36 7.92
C GLY A 153 -6.23 -7.07 9.40
N VAL A 154 -5.66 -8.03 10.10
CA VAL A 154 -5.38 -7.95 11.53
C VAL A 154 -3.89 -7.74 11.76
N LEU A 155 -3.55 -6.58 12.29
CA LEU A 155 -2.20 -6.25 12.71
C LEU A 155 -2.01 -6.62 14.18
N ILE A 156 -1.19 -7.64 14.46
CA ILE A 156 -0.88 -8.11 15.80
C ILE A 156 0.40 -7.44 16.27
N THR A 157 0.32 -6.67 17.36
CA THR A 157 1.45 -5.96 17.98
C THR A 157 1.64 -6.41 19.43
N GLY A 158 2.74 -6.04 20.04
CA GLY A 158 3.07 -6.38 21.44
C GLY A 158 4.56 -6.63 21.60
N GLU A 159 4.99 -6.86 22.85
CA GLU A 159 6.40 -7.09 23.17
C GLU A 159 6.99 -8.31 22.47
N SER A 160 8.31 -8.32 22.31
CA SER A 160 9.00 -9.48 21.74
C SER A 160 8.84 -10.70 22.65
N GLY A 161 8.45 -11.85 22.06
CA GLY A 161 8.24 -13.09 22.80
C GLY A 161 6.87 -13.28 23.40
N ILE A 162 5.92 -12.36 23.19
CA ILE A 162 4.57 -12.46 23.74
C ILE A 162 3.67 -13.49 23.01
N GLY A 163 4.14 -14.09 21.92
CA GLY A 163 3.38 -15.11 21.18
C GLY A 163 2.76 -14.64 19.87
N LYS A 164 3.23 -13.52 19.26
CA LYS A 164 2.70 -13.01 17.99
C LYS A 164 2.86 -14.00 16.84
N SER A 165 4.07 -14.48 16.63
CA SER A 165 4.41 -15.43 15.54
C SER A 165 3.74 -16.80 15.75
N GLU A 166 3.63 -17.26 16.99
CA GLU A 166 2.90 -18.49 17.32
C GLU A 166 1.40 -18.37 17.04
N ALA A 167 0.80 -17.22 17.37
CA ALA A 167 -0.59 -16.94 17.04
C ALA A 167 -0.81 -16.89 15.52
N ALA A 168 0.10 -16.25 14.77
CA ALA A 168 0.04 -16.23 13.31
C ALA A 168 0.15 -17.64 12.70
N LEU A 169 1.08 -18.47 13.19
CA LEU A 169 1.22 -19.84 12.70
C LEU A 169 -0.05 -20.67 12.93
N GLU A 170 -0.67 -20.53 14.12
CA GLU A 170 -1.94 -21.19 14.42
C GLU A 170 -3.07 -20.72 13.49
N LEU A 171 -3.13 -19.40 13.19
CA LEU A 171 -4.07 -18.83 12.22
C LEU A 171 -3.85 -19.39 10.81
N ILE A 172 -2.59 -19.53 10.37
CA ILE A 172 -2.25 -20.12 9.07
C ILE A 172 -2.74 -21.58 8.99
N LYS A 173 -2.52 -22.37 10.05
CA LYS A 173 -3.01 -23.77 10.12
C LYS A 173 -4.54 -23.86 10.07
N ARG A 174 -5.25 -22.79 10.44
CA ARG A 174 -6.70 -22.66 10.35
C ARG A 174 -7.20 -22.14 9.00
N GLY A 175 -6.29 -21.90 8.03
CA GLY A 175 -6.61 -21.48 6.67
C GLY A 175 -6.60 -19.97 6.46
N HIS A 176 -6.03 -19.19 7.37
CA HIS A 176 -5.77 -17.77 7.19
C HIS A 176 -4.45 -17.52 6.49
N ARG A 177 -4.20 -16.28 6.04
CA ARG A 177 -3.06 -15.95 5.21
C ARG A 177 -2.09 -15.03 5.92
N LEU A 178 -0.82 -15.41 5.92
CA LEU A 178 0.27 -14.54 6.37
C LEU A 178 0.55 -13.46 5.35
N VAL A 179 0.69 -12.22 5.80
CA VAL A 179 1.27 -11.14 5.00
C VAL A 179 2.73 -10.93 5.37
N THR A 180 3.01 -10.78 6.65
CA THR A 180 4.38 -10.62 7.16
C THR A 180 4.46 -10.98 8.64
N ASP A 181 5.65 -11.42 9.08
CA ASP A 181 6.04 -11.58 10.48
C ASP A 181 7.22 -10.66 10.80
N ASP A 182 7.35 -10.27 12.07
CA ASP A 182 8.39 -9.43 12.65
C ASP A 182 8.37 -7.96 12.21
N ALA A 183 8.39 -7.66 10.94
CA ALA A 183 8.40 -6.29 10.41
C ALA A 183 7.23 -6.08 9.43
N VAL A 184 6.43 -5.04 9.67
CA VAL A 184 5.30 -4.64 8.81
C VAL A 184 5.58 -3.28 8.22
N GLU A 185 5.74 -3.21 6.89
CA GLU A 185 5.73 -1.94 6.16
C GLU A 185 4.29 -1.46 6.01
N ILE A 186 3.95 -0.34 6.63
CA ILE A 186 2.62 0.27 6.55
C ILE A 186 2.70 1.49 5.64
N ARG A 187 1.88 1.52 4.59
CA ARG A 187 1.77 2.63 3.63
C ARG A 187 0.38 3.26 3.69
N LYS A 188 0.34 4.59 3.75
CA LYS A 188 -0.89 5.36 3.62
C LYS A 188 -1.24 5.55 2.15
N VAL A 189 -2.13 4.73 1.60
CA VAL A 189 -2.52 4.77 0.18
C VAL A 189 -3.68 5.72 -0.10
N SER A 190 -4.45 6.08 0.94
CA SER A 190 -5.49 7.12 0.90
C SER A 190 -5.67 7.73 2.28
N ASP A 191 -6.56 8.75 2.41
CA ASP A 191 -6.85 9.39 3.70
C ASP A 191 -7.47 8.44 4.73
N GLU A 192 -8.05 7.33 4.29
CA GLU A 192 -8.72 6.34 5.15
C GLU A 192 -8.07 4.95 5.11
N THR A 193 -7.14 4.71 4.17
CA THR A 193 -6.64 3.34 3.92
C THR A 193 -5.16 3.20 4.21
N LEU A 194 -4.85 2.28 5.10
CA LEU A 194 -3.50 1.79 5.37
C LEU A 194 -3.33 0.39 4.78
N VAL A 195 -2.25 0.18 4.05
CA VAL A 195 -1.90 -1.14 3.48
C VAL A 195 -0.59 -1.61 4.08
N GLY A 196 -0.61 -2.82 4.61
CA GLY A 196 0.57 -3.49 5.14
C GLY A 196 1.16 -4.49 4.15
N SER A 197 2.49 -4.61 4.17
CA SER A 197 3.27 -5.56 3.38
C SER A 197 4.52 -6.02 4.11
N ALA A 198 5.13 -7.11 3.63
CA ALA A 198 6.44 -7.54 4.09
C ALA A 198 7.55 -6.67 3.49
N PRO A 199 8.62 -6.34 4.24
CA PRO A 199 9.90 -5.98 3.64
C PRO A 199 10.37 -7.10 2.71
N GLY A 200 10.95 -6.72 1.54
CA GLY A 200 11.27 -7.70 0.49
C GLY A 200 12.11 -8.89 0.93
N VAL A 201 12.98 -8.68 1.94
CA VAL A 201 13.92 -9.71 2.46
C VAL A 201 13.21 -10.75 3.34
N THR A 202 12.17 -10.36 4.10
CA THR A 202 11.48 -11.22 5.09
C THR A 202 10.18 -11.82 4.58
N LYS A 203 9.89 -11.62 3.29
CA LYS A 203 8.64 -12.06 2.66
C LYS A 203 8.43 -13.57 2.79
N TYR A 204 7.28 -13.97 3.37
CA TYR A 204 6.85 -15.36 3.59
C TYR A 204 7.58 -16.13 4.70
N PHE A 205 8.49 -15.51 5.43
CA PHE A 205 9.17 -16.17 6.54
C PHE A 205 8.48 -15.83 7.88
N ILE A 206 8.50 -16.82 8.78
CA ILE A 206 8.13 -16.67 10.20
C ILE A 206 9.32 -17.14 11.05
N GLU A 207 9.65 -16.38 12.09
CA GLU A 207 10.61 -16.80 13.11
C GLU A 207 9.88 -17.41 14.31
N LEU A 208 10.24 -18.67 14.63
CA LEU A 208 9.73 -19.37 15.81
C LEU A 208 10.88 -19.65 16.80
N ARG A 209 10.79 -19.11 17.99
CA ARG A 209 11.80 -19.32 19.01
C ARG A 209 11.97 -20.81 19.33
N GLY A 210 13.23 -21.28 19.31
CA GLY A 210 13.57 -22.69 19.55
C GLY A 210 13.44 -23.61 18.34
N ILE A 211 12.83 -23.14 17.24
CA ILE A 211 12.73 -23.86 15.96
C ILE A 211 13.57 -23.18 14.88
N GLY A 212 13.53 -21.83 14.82
CA GLY A 212 14.21 -21.04 13.81
C GLY A 212 13.26 -20.44 12.78
N ILE A 213 13.78 -20.15 11.58
CA ILE A 213 13.03 -19.53 10.48
C ILE A 213 12.38 -20.61 9.63
N ILE A 214 11.10 -20.47 9.35
CA ILE A 214 10.34 -21.33 8.44
C ILE A 214 9.77 -20.53 7.27
N ASP A 215 9.77 -21.14 6.07
CA ASP A 215 9.11 -20.60 4.89
C ASP A 215 7.66 -21.09 4.84
N VAL A 216 6.74 -20.18 5.13
CA VAL A 216 5.30 -20.46 5.20
C VAL A 216 4.75 -20.88 3.84
N LYS A 217 5.17 -20.21 2.77
CA LYS A 217 4.71 -20.51 1.42
C LYS A 217 5.12 -21.91 0.96
N THR A 218 6.33 -22.32 1.31
CA THR A 218 6.86 -23.65 0.96
C THR A 218 6.21 -24.75 1.80
N LEU A 219 5.94 -24.51 3.10
CA LEU A 219 5.39 -25.52 4.00
C LEU A 219 3.87 -25.68 3.92
N PHE A 220 3.14 -24.57 3.72
CA PHE A 220 1.66 -24.55 3.81
C PHE A 220 0.97 -24.21 2.47
N GLY A 221 1.73 -23.96 1.40
CA GLY A 221 1.18 -23.65 0.08
C GLY A 221 1.02 -22.15 -0.19
N VAL A 222 0.77 -21.83 -1.47
CA VAL A 222 0.62 -20.45 -1.95
C VAL A 222 -0.63 -19.75 -1.37
N GLU A 223 -1.64 -20.52 -1.04
CA GLU A 223 -2.89 -20.06 -0.41
C GLU A 223 -2.71 -19.56 1.03
N SER A 224 -1.63 -19.94 1.71
CA SER A 224 -1.33 -19.55 3.09
C SER A 224 -0.66 -18.17 3.20
N VAL A 225 -0.35 -17.53 2.08
CA VAL A 225 0.36 -16.24 2.06
C VAL A 225 -0.38 -15.20 1.21
N LYS A 226 -0.14 -13.91 1.51
CA LYS A 226 -0.64 -12.78 0.76
C LYS A 226 0.43 -11.69 0.69
N GLU A 227 0.50 -10.96 -0.42
CA GLU A 227 1.55 -9.94 -0.60
C GLU A 227 1.27 -8.65 0.15
N THR A 228 0.02 -8.23 0.14
CA THR A 228 -0.43 -6.98 0.77
C THR A 228 -1.82 -7.16 1.37
N GLN A 229 -2.12 -6.46 2.44
CA GLN A 229 -3.44 -6.44 3.06
C GLN A 229 -3.73 -5.05 3.61
N GLU A 230 -4.97 -4.57 3.45
CA GLU A 230 -5.48 -3.42 4.18
C GLU A 230 -5.47 -3.73 5.68
N ILE A 231 -5.13 -2.75 6.52
CA ILE A 231 -5.13 -2.90 7.97
C ILE A 231 -6.46 -2.40 8.51
N ASP A 232 -7.35 -3.34 8.81
CA ASP A 232 -8.71 -3.05 9.29
C ASP A 232 -8.75 -2.88 10.80
N MET A 233 -7.91 -3.63 11.52
CA MET A 233 -7.86 -3.59 12.98
C MET A 233 -6.49 -3.96 13.53
N VAL A 234 -6.22 -3.50 14.75
CA VAL A 234 -5.03 -3.82 15.52
C VAL A 234 -5.40 -4.66 16.73
N ILE A 235 -4.64 -5.72 16.97
CA ILE A 235 -4.67 -6.47 18.21
C ILE A 235 -3.35 -6.25 18.93
N LYS A 236 -3.40 -5.56 20.06
CA LYS A 236 -2.24 -5.34 20.91
C LYS A 236 -2.22 -6.42 21.99
N LEU A 237 -1.22 -7.30 21.91
CA LEU A 237 -0.95 -8.29 22.95
C LEU A 237 -0.16 -7.64 24.09
N GLU A 238 -0.57 -7.89 25.33
CA GLU A 238 0.17 -7.46 26.51
C GLU A 238 0.13 -8.55 27.60
N ASP A 239 1.13 -8.54 28.46
CA ASP A 239 1.14 -9.45 29.61
C ASP A 239 -0.04 -9.14 30.55
N TRP A 240 -0.60 -10.20 31.09
CA TRP A 240 -1.70 -10.05 32.05
C TRP A 240 -1.28 -9.25 33.28
N ASN A 241 -1.99 -8.15 33.52
CA ASN A 241 -1.85 -7.35 34.73
C ASN A 241 -3.11 -7.44 35.60
N LYS A 242 -2.94 -7.84 36.87
CA LYS A 242 -4.07 -7.98 37.82
C LYS A 242 -4.69 -6.64 38.23
N ASP A 243 -3.88 -5.57 38.18
CA ASP A 243 -4.26 -4.23 38.61
C ASP A 243 -4.91 -3.40 37.51
N ARG A 244 -5.01 -3.96 36.29
CA ARG A 244 -5.65 -3.33 35.14
C ARG A 244 -7.03 -3.92 34.88
N GLU A 245 -8.03 -3.05 34.74
CA GLU A 245 -9.33 -3.43 34.24
C GLU A 245 -9.28 -3.55 32.71
N TYR A 246 -9.77 -4.67 32.19
CA TYR A 246 -9.90 -4.93 30.77
C TYR A 246 -11.36 -4.80 30.37
N ASP A 247 -11.63 -4.11 29.27
CA ASP A 247 -12.98 -4.01 28.73
C ASP A 247 -13.56 -5.42 28.48
N ARG A 248 -14.72 -5.68 29.07
CA ARG A 248 -15.44 -6.95 28.92
C ARG A 248 -16.63 -6.84 27.99
N LEU A 249 -17.13 -5.65 27.77
CA LEU A 249 -18.38 -5.42 27.03
C LEU A 249 -18.13 -5.03 25.59
N GLY A 250 -16.99 -4.38 25.27
CA GLY A 250 -16.68 -3.91 23.93
C GLY A 250 -17.62 -2.78 23.47
N LEU A 251 -18.11 -1.97 24.42
CA LEU A 251 -19.00 -0.82 24.13
C LEU A 251 -18.21 0.37 23.61
N GLU A 252 -17.02 0.58 24.14
CA GLU A 252 -16.11 1.64 23.72
C GLU A 252 -15.06 1.08 22.77
N GLU A 253 -14.74 1.83 21.74
CA GLU A 253 -13.70 1.46 20.78
C GLU A 253 -12.43 2.26 21.07
N GLU A 254 -11.33 1.57 21.29
CA GLU A 254 -10.00 2.16 21.33
C GLU A 254 -9.45 2.27 19.91
N TYR A 255 -8.63 3.29 19.68
CA TYR A 255 -7.99 3.53 18.39
C TYR A 255 -6.49 3.74 18.57
N ILE A 256 -5.73 3.27 17.59
CA ILE A 256 -4.32 3.58 17.43
C ILE A 256 -4.13 4.35 16.13
N GLU A 257 -3.19 5.28 16.11
CA GLU A 257 -2.94 6.12 14.93
C GLU A 257 -1.63 5.73 14.24
N TYR A 258 -1.71 5.48 12.92
CA TYR A 258 -0.58 5.30 12.03
C TYR A 258 -0.69 6.26 10.84
N LEU A 259 0.34 7.05 10.60
CA LEU A 259 0.41 8.01 9.48
C LEU A 259 -0.81 8.97 9.39
N GLY A 260 -1.40 9.31 10.53
CA GLY A 260 -2.59 10.16 10.62
C GLY A 260 -3.93 9.43 10.42
N ASN A 261 -3.93 8.10 10.22
CA ASN A 261 -5.14 7.28 10.11
C ASN A 261 -5.38 6.55 11.44
N LYS A 262 -6.63 6.61 11.92
CA LYS A 262 -7.08 5.89 13.12
C LYS A 262 -7.55 4.49 12.76
N VAL A 263 -7.00 3.48 13.44
CA VAL A 263 -7.38 2.07 13.27
C VAL A 263 -7.93 1.56 14.60
N VAL A 264 -9.03 0.82 14.56
CA VAL A 264 -9.63 0.18 15.75
C VAL A 264 -8.59 -0.74 16.40
N CYS A 265 -8.42 -0.62 17.72
CA CYS A 265 -7.44 -1.37 18.48
C CYS A 265 -8.12 -2.13 19.62
N HIS A 266 -7.79 -3.41 19.75
CA HIS A 266 -8.19 -4.21 20.90
C HIS A 266 -6.95 -4.65 21.69
N THR A 267 -6.93 -4.35 22.98
CA THR A 267 -5.88 -4.78 23.90
C THR A 267 -6.23 -6.14 24.50
N LEU A 268 -5.44 -7.17 24.18
CA LEU A 268 -5.64 -8.54 24.64
C LEU A 268 -4.59 -8.94 25.67
N PRO A 269 -5.00 -9.23 26.92
CA PRO A 269 -4.09 -9.77 27.91
C PRO A 269 -3.77 -11.25 27.63
N VAL A 270 -2.49 -11.57 27.58
CA VAL A 270 -1.99 -12.92 27.36
C VAL A 270 -1.85 -13.65 28.68
N ARG A 271 -2.38 -14.88 28.75
CA ARG A 271 -2.21 -15.80 29.86
C ARG A 271 -1.84 -17.20 29.35
N PRO A 272 -1.06 -17.98 30.10
CA PRO A 272 -0.84 -19.38 29.78
C PRO A 272 -2.17 -20.15 29.62
N GLY A 273 -2.26 -20.95 28.55
CA GLY A 273 -3.45 -21.74 28.22
C GLY A 273 -4.53 -20.99 27.40
N ARG A 274 -4.37 -19.71 27.10
CA ARG A 274 -5.31 -18.97 26.27
C ARG A 274 -4.96 -19.14 24.78
N ASN A 275 -5.91 -19.60 23.96
CA ASN A 275 -5.71 -19.72 22.51
C ASN A 275 -5.90 -18.36 21.86
N LEU A 276 -4.78 -17.70 21.51
CA LEU A 276 -4.80 -16.37 20.88
C LEU A 276 -5.44 -16.39 19.49
N ALA A 277 -5.21 -17.43 18.70
CA ALA A 277 -5.76 -17.52 17.35
C ALA A 277 -7.30 -17.51 17.36
N VAL A 278 -7.93 -18.25 18.28
CA VAL A 278 -9.40 -18.25 18.41
C VAL A 278 -9.93 -16.86 18.76
N ILE A 279 -9.21 -16.12 19.60
CA ILE A 279 -9.63 -14.78 20.01
C ILE A 279 -9.47 -13.81 18.84
N VAL A 280 -8.37 -13.89 18.10
CA VAL A 280 -8.12 -13.09 16.90
C VAL A 280 -9.18 -13.35 15.82
N GLU A 281 -9.51 -14.62 15.56
CA GLU A 281 -10.61 -14.99 14.65
C GLU A 281 -11.95 -14.36 15.09
N SER A 282 -12.27 -14.49 16.38
CA SER A 282 -13.51 -13.95 16.93
C SER A 282 -13.56 -12.42 16.83
N ALA A 283 -12.45 -11.76 17.09
CA ALA A 283 -12.33 -10.30 16.97
C ALA A 283 -12.52 -9.85 15.53
N ALA A 284 -11.90 -10.53 14.56
CA ALA A 284 -12.04 -10.22 13.14
C ALA A 284 -13.49 -10.40 12.65
N VAL A 285 -14.15 -11.49 13.05
CA VAL A 285 -15.57 -11.74 12.70
C VAL A 285 -16.48 -10.69 13.34
N ASN A 286 -16.25 -10.33 14.61
CA ASN A 286 -17.03 -9.30 15.29
C ASN A 286 -16.82 -7.92 14.67
N HIS A 287 -15.59 -7.57 14.31
CA HIS A 287 -15.28 -6.35 13.57
C HIS A 287 -16.06 -6.28 12.26
N ARG A 288 -16.05 -7.35 11.48
CA ARG A 288 -16.80 -7.45 10.23
C ARG A 288 -18.31 -7.30 10.42
N GLN A 289 -18.88 -7.88 11.49
CA GLN A 289 -20.28 -7.69 11.84
C GLN A 289 -20.61 -6.23 12.17
N LYS A 290 -19.73 -5.56 12.93
CA LYS A 290 -19.88 -4.13 13.24
C LYS A 290 -19.88 -3.28 11.97
N MET A 291 -18.98 -3.56 11.01
CA MET A 291 -18.94 -2.90 9.71
C MET A 291 -20.21 -3.12 8.88
N MET A 292 -20.88 -4.25 9.06
CA MET A 292 -22.18 -4.55 8.43
C MET A 292 -23.38 -3.95 9.21
N GLY A 293 -23.12 -3.15 10.26
CA GLY A 293 -24.12 -2.43 11.03
C GLY A 293 -24.68 -3.15 12.26
N TYR A 294 -24.19 -4.36 12.58
CA TYR A 294 -24.63 -5.09 13.79
C TYR A 294 -23.56 -5.00 14.90
N ASN A 295 -23.96 -4.55 16.07
CA ASN A 295 -23.11 -4.49 17.26
C ASN A 295 -23.76 -5.26 18.42
N ALA A 296 -23.20 -6.44 18.73
CA ALA A 296 -23.74 -7.33 19.76
C ALA A 296 -23.73 -6.72 21.16
N ALA A 297 -22.73 -5.91 21.51
CA ALA A 297 -22.65 -5.22 22.79
C ALA A 297 -23.77 -4.19 22.96
N LYS A 298 -24.02 -3.37 21.93
CA LYS A 298 -25.13 -2.40 21.92
C LYS A 298 -26.49 -3.09 21.98
N GLU A 299 -26.64 -4.21 21.26
CA GLU A 299 -27.87 -4.99 21.29
C GLU A 299 -28.14 -5.63 22.66
N LEU A 300 -27.10 -6.18 23.30
CA LEU A 300 -27.22 -6.70 24.67
C LEU A 300 -27.61 -5.58 25.65
N TYR A 301 -26.97 -4.41 25.55
CA TYR A 301 -27.27 -3.27 26.41
C TYR A 301 -28.72 -2.80 26.23
N ARG A 302 -29.22 -2.72 24.99
CA ARG A 302 -30.64 -2.40 24.70
C ARG A 302 -31.61 -3.40 25.35
N ARG A 303 -31.34 -4.69 25.22
CA ARG A 303 -32.18 -5.75 25.85
C ARG A 303 -32.21 -5.68 27.36
N VAL A 304 -31.05 -5.41 27.96
CA VAL A 304 -30.97 -5.25 29.43
C VAL A 304 -31.81 -4.05 29.89
N GLN A 305 -31.69 -2.90 29.19
CA GLN A 305 -32.51 -1.72 29.50
C GLN A 305 -34.02 -1.98 29.34
N GLU A 306 -34.43 -2.63 28.24
CA GLU A 306 -35.84 -2.98 28.03
C GLU A 306 -36.39 -3.91 29.09
N ASN A 307 -35.59 -4.90 29.57
CA ASN A 307 -35.99 -5.77 30.65
C ASN A 307 -36.11 -5.04 31.98
N LEU A 308 -35.19 -4.10 32.28
CA LEU A 308 -35.27 -3.29 33.52
C LEU A 308 -36.50 -2.36 33.51
N MET A 309 -36.87 -1.80 32.37
CA MET A 309 -38.07 -0.98 32.23
C MET A 309 -39.38 -1.79 32.42
N ARG A 310 -39.40 -3.03 31.92
CA ARG A 310 -40.57 -3.93 32.06
C ARG A 310 -40.71 -4.50 33.48
N GLY A 311 -39.57 -4.82 34.16
CA GLY A 311 -39.61 -5.33 35.53
C GLY A 311 -39.94 -4.28 36.60
N GLY A 312 -39.88 -2.98 36.25
CA GLY A 312 -40.33 -1.89 37.15
C GLY A 312 -41.84 -1.64 37.11
N GLU A 313 -42.58 -2.22 36.13
CA GLU A 313 -44.04 -2.11 36.06
C GLU A 313 -44.77 -3.21 36.86
N ASP A 314 -44.07 -4.31 37.23
CA ASP A 314 -44.67 -5.44 37.94
C ASP A 314 -44.54 -5.33 39.50
N ASP A 315 -43.79 -4.34 40.02
CA ASP A 315 -43.63 -4.13 41.50
C ASP A 315 -44.58 -3.05 42.08
N ASP A 316 -45.49 -2.46 41.27
CA ASP A 316 -46.46 -1.42 41.71
C ASP A 316 -47.95 -1.92 41.66
N GLU A 317 -48.23 -3.26 41.62
CA GLU A 317 -49.60 -3.79 41.79
C GLU A 317 -49.81 -4.46 43.17
#